data_6c40b6e2e1797477fbf14336cfe25ff2
#
_entry.id   6c40b6e2e1797477fbf14336cfe25ff2
#
_cell.length_a   1.000
_cell.length_b   1.000
_cell.length_c   1.000
_cell.angle_alpha   90.00
_cell.angle_beta   90.00
_cell.angle_gamma   90.00
#
_symmetry.space_group_name_H-M   'P 1'
#
loop_
_entity.id
_entity.type
_entity.pdbx_description
1 polymer ?
#
loop_
_entity_poly.entity_id
_entity_poly.type
_entity_poly.pdbx_seq_one_letter_code
_entity_poly.pdbx_strand_id
1 'polypeptide(L)'
;DKEITAEEAIKMIIPGNRVFIGTGCSKPQALITELIKQAVRLIDTEILHFLDIGPEKYFDKNAEDLFRHNTLFIGANLREEINKGKADYTPIYASEIPSLILSGRKHIDVALIQVTPPDPYGFCSFGINVDITKPISQSAYLTIAEINPQMPRTLGDSFIHIKEINYFVFNDTPLIEYHFDQPDEIAERIGQNVANLVQNKSTIHVGFGDLPNSVLKHLGDKKDLGMHSHYITDNIIPLIEKGVLTCRKKNLFPGKIITSFALGTKKLYDFINTNPFIEFYPSDQVCDPRFIGKNENLVSINSARQIDLTGQVNASTEGYTFYSGLGETIDFMRGAAFSKGGKPIIILPSTTRDGKKSRIVPHLDEGAGVMLSRGDVYYIITEWGVAHLHGKTIRDRALELICIAHPKFRQQLLEEAKKLNYIYSDQMLCCDEDGEICIYPKQYETYFRSKQNEKIIIRPVKTTDEPLLRELYYSLDEKDRYLRFFEIKKDFTHSKTQTEVNIDYNDVFSIGAFIGDLSNQKMIGNATYYFNPRNNMAEFSFIVSSEWRGHGIGSYLLNHLIIIAKEKGIKGFYGTIHIQNKSTIHLFQRLGTKITPPEPGENELFYELFFERE
;
A
#
# COMPACT_ATOMS: atom_id res chain seq x y z
N ASP A 1 37.65 34.76 8.87
CA ASP A 1 36.82 34.59 7.69
C ASP A 1 36.39 33.13 7.62
N LYS A 2 35.06 32.90 7.43
CA LYS A 2 34.52 31.54 7.33
C LYS A 2 34.45 31.04 5.90
N GLU A 3 34.60 31.91 4.93
CA GLU A 3 34.64 31.57 3.51
C GLU A 3 36.01 31.01 3.14
N ILE A 4 36.02 29.81 2.56
CA ILE A 4 37.21 29.09 2.16
C ILE A 4 36.99 28.37 0.83
N THR A 5 38.08 27.89 0.21
CA THR A 5 37.99 27.03 -0.98
C THR A 5 37.61 25.59 -0.60
N ALA A 6 37.06 24.84 -1.55
CA ALA A 6 36.76 23.42 -1.33
C ALA A 6 38.04 22.63 -0.96
N GLU A 7 39.20 22.98 -1.56
CA GLU A 7 40.46 22.38 -1.24
C GLU A 7 40.87 22.60 0.23
N GLU A 8 40.77 23.84 0.71
CA GLU A 8 41.03 24.19 2.11
C GLU A 8 40.10 23.47 3.07
N ALA A 9 38.81 23.42 2.70
CA ALA A 9 37.78 22.73 3.47
C ALA A 9 38.11 21.24 3.67
N ILE A 10 38.45 20.55 2.61
CA ILE A 10 38.77 19.12 2.67
C ILE A 10 40.09 18.85 3.35
N LYS A 11 41.08 19.77 3.32
CA LYS A 11 42.33 19.66 4.08
C LYS A 11 42.12 19.57 5.60
N MET A 12 40.97 20.04 6.12
CA MET A 12 40.64 19.92 7.55
C MET A 12 40.25 18.52 7.98
N ILE A 13 39.88 17.65 7.03
CA ILE A 13 39.56 16.26 7.29
C ILE A 13 40.87 15.47 7.40
N ILE A 14 40.95 14.62 8.41
CA ILE A 14 42.12 13.76 8.66
C ILE A 14 41.74 12.29 8.58
N PRO A 15 42.69 11.38 8.30
CA PRO A 15 42.44 9.94 8.34
C PRO A 15 41.78 9.49 9.64
N GLY A 16 40.83 8.56 9.55
CA GLY A 16 40.07 8.05 10.69
C GLY A 16 38.84 8.89 11.08
N ASN A 17 38.65 10.10 10.52
CA ASN A 17 37.42 10.87 10.76
C ASN A 17 36.20 10.14 10.23
N ARG A 18 35.05 10.40 10.86
CA ARG A 18 33.73 10.05 10.34
C ARG A 18 33.10 11.29 9.71
N VAL A 19 32.94 11.25 8.41
CA VAL A 19 32.43 12.34 7.57
C VAL A 19 31.01 12.02 7.13
N PHE A 20 30.03 12.81 7.56
CA PHE A 20 28.69 12.76 7.03
C PHE A 20 28.59 13.58 5.75
N ILE A 21 27.95 13.04 4.73
CA ILE A 21 27.65 13.74 3.48
C ILE A 21 26.14 13.96 3.40
N GLY A 22 25.72 15.21 3.13
CA GLY A 22 24.33 15.59 2.88
C GLY A 22 23.66 14.64 1.90
N THR A 23 22.39 14.28 2.16
CA THR A 23 21.75 13.10 1.56
C THR A 23 20.91 13.42 0.32
N GLY A 24 20.61 12.38 -0.46
CA GLY A 24 19.73 12.46 -1.62
C GLY A 24 20.24 13.45 -2.66
N CYS A 25 19.34 14.27 -3.18
CA CYS A 25 19.65 15.30 -4.18
C CYS A 25 20.32 16.55 -3.60
N SER A 26 20.45 16.66 -2.26
CA SER A 26 21.06 17.81 -1.53
C SER A 26 22.57 17.61 -1.25
N LYS A 27 23.26 16.75 -2.00
CA LYS A 27 24.68 16.48 -1.80
C LYS A 27 25.53 17.70 -2.17
N PRO A 28 26.55 18.06 -1.36
CA PRO A 28 27.47 19.17 -1.63
C PRO A 28 28.48 18.76 -2.71
N GLN A 29 28.16 19.03 -3.96
CA GLN A 29 28.85 18.48 -5.15
C GLN A 29 30.31 18.93 -5.26
N ALA A 30 30.61 20.20 -4.96
CA ALA A 30 31.98 20.73 -5.02
C ALA A 30 32.85 20.13 -3.91
N LEU A 31 32.30 20.02 -2.68
CA LEU A 31 33.01 19.40 -1.56
C LEU A 31 33.29 17.90 -1.81
N ILE A 32 32.32 17.17 -2.38
CA ILE A 32 32.51 15.76 -2.72
C ILE A 32 33.55 15.58 -3.81
N THR A 33 33.50 16.41 -4.86
CA THR A 33 34.49 16.36 -5.93
C THR A 33 35.91 16.53 -5.39
N GLU A 34 36.11 17.46 -4.46
CA GLU A 34 37.38 17.69 -3.86
C GLU A 34 37.78 16.59 -2.85
N LEU A 35 36.80 16.03 -2.11
CA LEU A 35 37.03 14.87 -1.22
C LEU A 35 37.62 13.68 -1.98
N ILE A 36 37.04 13.37 -3.15
CA ILE A 36 37.51 12.28 -4.03
C ILE A 36 38.92 12.57 -4.56
N LYS A 37 39.23 13.80 -4.96
CA LYS A 37 40.58 14.18 -5.41
C LYS A 37 41.63 13.99 -4.32
N GLN A 38 41.28 14.22 -3.07
CA GLN A 38 42.18 14.08 -1.92
C GLN A 38 42.10 12.70 -1.25
N ALA A 39 41.42 11.72 -1.84
CA ALA A 39 41.17 10.41 -1.25
C ALA A 39 42.41 9.68 -0.74
N VAL A 40 43.51 9.73 -1.49
CA VAL A 40 44.81 9.11 -1.09
C VAL A 40 45.32 9.64 0.26
N ARG A 41 45.07 10.92 0.56
CA ARG A 41 45.43 11.53 1.85
C ARG A 41 44.50 11.12 2.99
N LEU A 42 43.28 10.71 2.64
CA LEU A 42 42.15 10.46 3.54
C LEU A 42 41.89 8.96 3.74
N ILE A 43 42.91 8.13 3.57
CA ILE A 43 42.81 6.67 3.81
C ILE A 43 42.17 6.42 5.18
N ASP A 44 41.27 5.41 5.26
CA ASP A 44 40.53 5.00 6.47
C ASP A 44 39.51 6.03 7.01
N THR A 45 39.17 7.06 6.24
CA THR A 45 38.05 7.95 6.57
C THR A 45 36.72 7.23 6.36
N GLU A 46 35.85 7.22 7.38
CA GLU A 46 34.49 6.68 7.25
C GLU A 46 33.57 7.71 6.61
N ILE A 47 32.97 7.37 5.48
CA ILE A 47 31.95 8.19 4.82
C ILE A 47 30.57 7.65 5.21
N LEU A 48 29.80 8.45 5.94
CA LEU A 48 28.45 8.10 6.37
C LEU A 48 27.41 8.69 5.41
N HIS A 49 26.56 7.81 4.87
CA HIS A 49 25.45 8.16 4.00
C HIS A 49 24.11 7.80 4.65
N PHE A 50 23.01 8.49 4.24
CA PHE A 50 21.66 7.95 4.42
C PHE A 50 21.12 7.42 3.09
N LEU A 51 20.84 8.29 2.13
CA LEU A 51 20.42 7.91 0.78
C LEU A 51 21.41 8.50 -0.23
N ASP A 52 22.23 7.64 -0.82
CA ASP A 52 23.21 8.06 -1.82
C ASP A 52 22.58 8.06 -3.22
N ILE A 53 22.45 9.26 -3.81
CA ILE A 53 21.90 9.51 -5.15
C ILE A 53 22.89 10.36 -5.93
N GLY A 54 22.98 10.14 -7.24
CA GLY A 54 23.76 10.94 -8.15
C GLY A 54 24.96 10.19 -8.75
N PRO A 55 25.75 10.89 -9.58
CA PRO A 55 26.78 10.29 -10.41
C PRO A 55 28.14 10.12 -9.72
N GLU A 56 28.21 10.27 -8.40
CA GLU A 56 29.48 10.25 -7.69
C GLU A 56 30.17 8.89 -7.79
N LYS A 57 31.45 8.96 -8.07
CA LYS A 57 32.31 7.82 -8.32
C LYS A 57 33.23 7.53 -7.14
N TYR A 58 32.67 7.34 -5.94
CA TYR A 58 33.48 6.94 -4.76
C TYR A 58 34.21 5.63 -4.98
N PHE A 59 33.72 4.77 -5.84
CA PHE A 59 34.24 3.46 -6.18
C PHE A 59 34.94 3.47 -7.54
N ASP A 60 35.33 4.66 -8.06
CA ASP A 60 36.21 4.69 -9.22
C ASP A 60 37.61 4.12 -8.84
N LYS A 61 38.31 3.48 -9.79
CA LYS A 61 39.60 2.76 -9.60
C LYS A 61 40.64 3.48 -8.76
N ASN A 62 40.50 4.80 -8.59
CA ASN A 62 41.41 5.64 -7.82
C ASN A 62 40.98 5.89 -6.37
N ALA A 63 39.77 5.48 -5.96
CA ALA A 63 39.24 5.75 -4.63
C ALA A 63 38.52 4.52 -4.00
N GLU A 64 38.42 3.42 -4.72
CA GLU A 64 37.60 2.24 -4.39
C GLU A 64 37.89 1.64 -3.00
N ASP A 65 39.17 1.63 -2.57
CA ASP A 65 39.59 1.03 -1.29
C ASP A 65 40.12 2.09 -0.30
N LEU A 66 39.89 3.38 -0.55
CA LEU A 66 40.48 4.45 0.27
C LEU A 66 39.57 4.90 1.40
N PHE A 67 38.24 4.86 1.18
CA PHE A 67 37.26 5.23 2.17
C PHE A 67 36.57 3.98 2.74
N ARG A 68 36.15 4.06 4.01
CA ARG A 68 35.18 3.12 4.58
C ARG A 68 33.78 3.70 4.43
N HIS A 69 32.99 3.13 3.54
CA HIS A 69 31.62 3.57 3.35
C HIS A 69 30.68 2.88 4.33
N ASN A 70 29.80 3.66 4.97
CA ASN A 70 28.73 3.17 5.83
C ASN A 70 27.43 3.87 5.46
N THR A 71 26.40 3.10 5.16
CA THR A 71 25.09 3.67 4.85
C THR A 71 24.06 3.29 5.88
N LEU A 72 23.13 4.22 6.14
CA LEU A 72 21.96 4.00 7.01
C LEU A 72 20.74 3.56 6.21
N PHE A 73 20.78 3.72 4.85
CA PHE A 73 19.78 3.22 3.92
C PHE A 73 20.44 2.82 2.60
N ILE A 74 20.19 1.60 2.14
CA ILE A 74 20.86 1.06 0.95
C ILE A 74 20.18 1.62 -0.31
N GLY A 75 20.83 2.57 -0.97
CA GLY A 75 20.50 3.05 -2.30
C GLY A 75 21.10 2.20 -3.42
N ALA A 76 20.77 2.53 -4.67
CA ALA A 76 21.27 1.81 -5.84
C ALA A 76 22.80 1.87 -5.95
N ASN A 77 23.41 3.01 -5.61
CA ASN A 77 24.85 3.27 -5.75
C ASN A 77 25.73 2.38 -4.87
N LEU A 78 25.26 2.03 -3.66
CA LEU A 78 26.05 1.26 -2.68
C LEU A 78 25.66 -0.22 -2.59
N ARG A 79 24.55 -0.61 -3.23
CA ARG A 79 24.00 -1.97 -3.11
C ARG A 79 25.00 -3.05 -3.48
N GLU A 80 25.66 -2.90 -4.61
CA GLU A 80 26.63 -3.88 -5.10
C GLU A 80 27.85 -3.99 -4.16
N GLU A 81 28.36 -2.86 -3.70
CA GLU A 81 29.55 -2.80 -2.85
C GLU A 81 29.27 -3.37 -1.45
N ILE A 82 28.08 -3.14 -0.89
CA ILE A 82 27.66 -3.76 0.38
C ILE A 82 27.62 -5.29 0.24
N ASN A 83 27.04 -5.81 -0.84
CA ASN A 83 26.94 -7.25 -1.05
C ASN A 83 28.27 -7.92 -1.42
N LYS A 84 29.27 -7.15 -1.84
CA LYS A 84 30.67 -7.59 -2.00
C LYS A 84 31.50 -7.47 -0.71
N GLY A 85 30.97 -6.89 0.36
CA GLY A 85 31.69 -6.64 1.60
C GLY A 85 32.69 -5.48 1.55
N LYS A 86 32.53 -4.55 0.57
CA LYS A 86 33.35 -3.35 0.40
C LYS A 86 32.77 -2.10 1.07
N ALA A 87 31.49 -2.15 1.44
CA ALA A 87 30.82 -1.10 2.17
C ALA A 87 29.96 -1.69 3.30
N ASP A 88 29.74 -0.91 4.35
CA ASP A 88 28.98 -1.30 5.51
C ASP A 88 27.54 -0.78 5.44
N TYR A 89 26.63 -1.51 6.06
CA TYR A 89 25.25 -1.10 6.28
C TYR A 89 24.91 -1.14 7.76
N THR A 90 24.43 -0.03 8.29
CA THR A 90 23.90 0.08 9.67
C THR A 90 22.38 0.09 9.63
N PRO A 91 21.69 -1.02 9.95
CA PRO A 91 20.23 -1.07 9.97
C PRO A 91 19.67 -0.23 11.11
N ILE A 92 18.83 0.75 10.78
CA ILE A 92 18.20 1.67 11.72
C ILE A 92 16.92 2.26 11.10
N TYR A 93 15.93 2.59 11.91
CA TYR A 93 14.73 3.29 11.46
C TYR A 93 15.00 4.78 11.26
N ALA A 94 14.35 5.40 10.28
CA ALA A 94 14.53 6.81 9.99
C ALA A 94 14.25 7.72 11.20
N SER A 95 13.24 7.37 12.00
CA SER A 95 12.88 8.09 13.23
C SER A 95 13.96 8.05 14.32
N GLU A 96 14.85 7.04 14.30
CA GLU A 96 15.84 6.82 15.36
C GLU A 96 17.22 7.41 15.04
N ILE A 97 17.48 7.75 13.78
CA ILE A 97 18.79 8.26 13.34
C ILE A 97 19.19 9.53 14.10
N PRO A 98 18.32 10.58 14.21
CA PRO A 98 18.68 11.78 14.98
C PRO A 98 19.09 11.46 16.43
N SER A 99 18.34 10.59 17.10
CA SER A 99 18.64 10.23 18.48
C SER A 99 19.95 9.43 18.64
N LEU A 100 20.30 8.58 17.68
CA LEU A 100 21.57 7.86 17.65
C LEU A 100 22.77 8.84 17.58
N ILE A 101 22.64 9.88 16.77
CA ILE A 101 23.68 10.89 16.56
C ILE A 101 23.75 11.86 17.76
N LEU A 102 22.62 12.48 18.13
CA LEU A 102 22.57 13.49 19.19
C LEU A 102 22.96 12.93 20.57
N SER A 103 22.74 11.62 20.80
CA SER A 103 23.20 10.96 22.04
C SER A 103 24.71 10.68 22.08
N GLY A 104 25.43 10.95 21.00
CA GLY A 104 26.88 10.67 20.90
C GLY A 104 27.25 9.20 20.72
N ARG A 105 26.25 8.27 20.64
CA ARG A 105 26.51 6.85 20.39
C ARG A 105 27.19 6.60 19.04
N LYS A 106 26.89 7.45 18.06
CA LYS A 106 27.59 7.51 16.78
C LYS A 106 28.00 8.98 16.54
N HIS A 107 29.21 9.36 16.93
CA HIS A 107 29.71 10.73 16.75
C HIS A 107 30.04 11.01 15.28
N ILE A 108 29.96 12.26 14.89
CA ILE A 108 30.32 12.76 13.57
C ILE A 108 31.43 13.79 13.75
N ASP A 109 32.57 13.58 13.09
CA ASP A 109 33.67 14.52 13.14
C ASP A 109 33.43 15.70 12.20
N VAL A 110 32.98 15.41 10.97
CA VAL A 110 32.73 16.43 9.95
C VAL A 110 31.39 16.20 9.26
N ALA A 111 30.59 17.25 9.16
CA ALA A 111 29.37 17.27 8.35
C ALA A 111 29.59 18.15 7.11
N LEU A 112 29.48 17.54 5.93
CA LEU A 112 29.48 18.24 4.64
C LEU A 112 28.04 18.38 4.17
N ILE A 113 27.52 19.61 4.17
CA ILE A 113 26.11 19.91 3.88
C ILE A 113 25.96 20.91 2.74
N GLN A 114 24.77 21.02 2.17
CA GLN A 114 24.43 22.05 1.19
C GLN A 114 23.26 22.87 1.72
N VAL A 115 23.34 24.23 1.59
CA VAL A 115 22.34 25.16 2.10
C VAL A 115 22.12 26.33 1.15
N THR A 116 21.03 27.09 1.35
CA THR A 116 20.82 28.36 0.65
C THR A 116 21.82 29.44 1.10
N PRO A 117 21.99 30.52 0.33
CA PRO A 117 22.59 31.74 0.85
C PRO A 117 21.85 32.23 2.12
N PRO A 118 22.58 32.89 3.07
CA PRO A 118 21.95 33.45 4.26
C PRO A 118 20.98 34.57 3.91
N ASP A 119 19.89 34.66 4.65
CA ASP A 119 18.98 35.80 4.60
C ASP A 119 19.57 37.01 5.35
N PRO A 120 18.89 38.19 5.35
CA PRO A 120 19.36 39.36 6.05
C PRO A 120 19.57 39.19 7.58
N TYR A 121 18.99 38.13 8.15
CA TYR A 121 19.14 37.77 9.56
C TYR A 121 20.21 36.71 9.80
N GLY A 122 20.85 36.20 8.75
CA GLY A 122 21.90 35.19 8.81
C GLY A 122 21.42 33.74 8.79
N PHE A 123 20.16 33.49 8.47
CA PHE A 123 19.64 32.13 8.37
C PHE A 123 19.73 31.55 6.96
N CYS A 124 20.37 30.40 6.84
CA CYS A 124 20.39 29.54 5.65
C CYS A 124 19.30 28.47 5.79
N SER A 125 18.66 28.09 4.69
CA SER A 125 17.76 26.93 4.65
C SER A 125 18.53 25.69 4.22
N PHE A 126 18.24 24.53 4.82
CA PHE A 126 18.70 23.23 4.34
C PHE A 126 18.06 22.84 2.98
N GLY A 127 17.09 23.63 2.52
CA GLY A 127 16.46 23.45 1.21
C GLY A 127 15.72 22.14 1.09
N ILE A 128 16.07 21.37 0.07
CA ILE A 128 15.35 20.14 -0.29
C ILE A 128 15.56 18.97 0.69
N ASN A 129 16.45 19.09 1.67
CA ASN A 129 16.72 17.98 2.61
C ASN A 129 17.06 18.47 4.01
N VAL A 130 16.06 18.42 4.90
CA VAL A 130 16.21 18.71 6.34
C VAL A 130 16.50 17.43 7.11
N ASP A 131 15.67 16.43 6.97
CA ASP A 131 15.75 15.03 7.39
C ASP A 131 16.72 14.80 8.57
N ILE A 132 17.76 14.01 8.34
CA ILE A 132 18.86 13.79 9.29
C ILE A 132 19.98 14.84 9.17
N THR A 133 19.99 15.61 8.09
CA THR A 133 21.05 16.61 7.80
C THR A 133 21.11 17.67 8.89
N LYS A 134 19.95 18.19 9.32
CA LYS A 134 19.91 19.20 10.37
C LYS A 134 20.43 18.68 11.71
N PRO A 135 19.93 17.61 12.33
CA PRO A 135 20.42 17.12 13.61
C PRO A 135 21.90 16.70 13.54
N ILE A 136 22.39 16.18 12.41
CA ILE A 136 23.81 15.85 12.24
C ILE A 136 24.66 17.11 12.21
N SER A 137 24.28 18.13 11.46
CA SER A 137 25.04 19.40 11.39
C SER A 137 25.13 20.10 12.73
N GLN A 138 24.13 19.93 13.61
CA GLN A 138 24.11 20.50 14.95
C GLN A 138 25.00 19.75 15.95
N SER A 139 25.31 18.48 15.68
CA SER A 139 26.08 17.63 16.59
C SER A 139 27.51 17.35 16.11
N ALA A 140 27.80 17.60 14.83
CA ALA A 140 29.14 17.40 14.27
C ALA A 140 30.16 18.35 14.91
N TYR A 141 31.39 17.86 15.10
CA TYR A 141 32.47 18.69 15.59
C TYR A 141 32.81 19.84 14.62
N LEU A 142 32.75 19.56 13.32
CA LEU A 142 33.02 20.52 12.25
C LEU A 142 31.91 20.46 11.21
N THR A 143 31.20 21.57 10.98
CA THR A 143 30.18 21.69 9.92
C THR A 143 30.70 22.60 8.81
N ILE A 144 30.83 22.04 7.61
CA ILE A 144 31.22 22.75 6.39
C ILE A 144 30.05 22.77 5.43
N ALA A 145 29.60 23.94 5.02
CA ALA A 145 28.46 24.09 4.12
C ALA A 145 28.89 24.52 2.71
N GLU A 146 28.33 23.90 1.72
CA GLU A 146 28.27 24.43 0.36
C GLU A 146 27.06 25.36 0.24
N ILE A 147 27.31 26.66 0.06
CA ILE A 147 26.26 27.65 -0.16
C ILE A 147 25.93 27.70 -1.63
N ASN A 148 24.70 27.28 -1.97
CA ASN A 148 24.23 27.18 -3.36
C ASN A 148 23.00 28.05 -3.61
N PRO A 149 23.08 29.09 -4.47
CA PRO A 149 21.93 29.92 -4.83
C PRO A 149 20.79 29.16 -5.55
N GLN A 150 21.09 27.98 -6.13
CA GLN A 150 20.12 27.12 -6.78
C GLN A 150 19.26 26.32 -5.77
N MET A 151 19.67 26.27 -4.49
CA MET A 151 18.93 25.59 -3.44
C MET A 151 17.66 26.36 -3.12
N PRO A 152 16.46 25.75 -3.18
CA PRO A 152 15.22 26.42 -2.79
C PRO A 152 15.18 26.68 -1.29
N ARG A 153 14.63 27.81 -0.89
CA ARG A 153 14.39 28.12 0.51
C ARG A 153 13.10 27.45 0.98
N THR A 154 13.21 26.39 1.75
CA THR A 154 12.07 25.68 2.33
C THR A 154 11.72 26.24 3.71
N LEU A 155 10.50 25.97 4.17
CA LEU A 155 9.93 26.48 5.40
C LEU A 155 9.71 25.35 6.42
N GLY A 156 9.30 25.71 7.62
CA GLY A 156 9.20 24.78 8.75
C GLY A 156 10.46 24.85 9.62
N ASP A 157 10.92 23.71 10.13
CA ASP A 157 12.15 23.63 10.93
C ASP A 157 13.39 23.36 10.05
N SER A 158 13.54 24.13 8.97
CA SER A 158 14.52 23.92 7.90
C SER A 158 15.71 24.87 7.91
N PHE A 159 15.98 25.56 9.02
CA PHE A 159 16.98 26.62 9.06
C PHE A 159 18.18 26.30 9.97
N ILE A 160 19.35 26.83 9.58
CA ILE A 160 20.56 26.92 10.36
C ILE A 160 21.11 28.35 10.28
N HIS A 161 21.58 28.90 11.40
CA HIS A 161 22.20 30.20 11.37
C HIS A 161 23.66 30.12 10.91
N ILE A 162 24.12 31.04 10.08
CA ILE A 162 25.49 31.04 9.52
C ILE A 162 26.59 30.98 10.61
N LYS A 163 26.28 31.42 11.83
CA LYS A 163 27.21 31.32 12.98
C LYS A 163 27.44 29.90 13.43
N GLU A 164 26.50 29.01 13.22
CA GLU A 164 26.58 27.59 13.57
C GLU A 164 27.37 26.77 12.51
N ILE A 165 27.57 27.34 11.32
CA ILE A 165 28.42 26.78 10.27
C ILE A 165 29.86 27.23 10.55
N ASN A 166 30.81 26.30 10.62
CA ASN A 166 32.19 26.61 10.88
C ASN A 166 32.87 27.26 9.67
N TYR A 167 32.70 26.66 8.49
CA TYR A 167 33.23 27.14 7.23
C TYR A 167 32.24 26.93 6.10
N PHE A 168 32.34 27.72 5.04
CA PHE A 168 31.49 27.57 3.87
C PHE A 168 32.25 27.82 2.57
N VAL A 169 31.74 27.16 1.51
CA VAL A 169 32.22 27.26 0.13
C VAL A 169 31.06 27.73 -0.75
N PHE A 170 31.28 28.69 -1.61
CA PHE A 170 30.26 29.08 -2.61
C PHE A 170 30.34 28.18 -3.84
N ASN A 171 29.18 27.67 -4.27
CA ASN A 171 29.05 26.87 -5.47
C ASN A 171 27.68 27.12 -6.12
N ASP A 172 27.66 27.68 -7.33
CA ASP A 172 26.43 27.90 -8.10
C ASP A 172 26.30 26.80 -9.15
N THR A 173 25.80 25.65 -8.72
CA THR A 173 25.56 24.50 -9.60
C THR A 173 24.12 24.00 -9.49
N PRO A 174 23.52 23.49 -10.57
CA PRO A 174 22.22 22.85 -10.50
C PRO A 174 22.21 21.72 -9.47
N LEU A 175 21.09 21.59 -8.76
CA LEU A 175 20.87 20.46 -7.85
C LEU A 175 20.75 19.16 -8.64
N ILE A 176 21.09 18.07 -8.00
CA ILE A 176 20.87 16.73 -8.54
C ILE A 176 19.36 16.53 -8.69
N GLU A 177 18.92 15.99 -9.83
CA GLU A 177 17.54 15.63 -10.08
C GLU A 177 17.34 14.12 -9.97
N TYR A 178 16.16 13.72 -9.51
CA TYR A 178 15.76 12.32 -9.46
C TYR A 178 14.48 12.11 -10.25
N HIS A 179 14.50 11.13 -11.15
CA HIS A 179 13.38 10.80 -12.01
C HIS A 179 12.83 9.44 -11.62
N PHE A 180 11.55 9.41 -11.31
CA PHE A 180 10.83 8.16 -11.08
C PHE A 180 10.43 7.53 -12.41
N ASP A 181 10.50 6.20 -12.51
CA ASP A 181 10.07 5.46 -13.69
C ASP A 181 8.57 5.63 -13.93
N GLN A 182 8.18 5.57 -15.21
CA GLN A 182 6.76 5.55 -15.55
C GLN A 182 6.16 4.19 -15.15
N PRO A 183 4.92 4.17 -14.59
CA PRO A 183 4.28 2.95 -14.20
C PRO A 183 3.98 2.06 -15.42
N ASP A 184 4.21 0.76 -15.27
CA ASP A 184 3.75 -0.27 -16.18
C ASP A 184 2.28 -0.65 -15.90
N GLU A 185 1.71 -1.56 -16.68
CA GLU A 185 0.31 -2.00 -16.55
C GLU A 185 0.03 -2.62 -15.16
N ILE A 186 1.00 -3.32 -14.56
CA ILE A 186 0.87 -3.92 -13.24
C ILE A 186 0.79 -2.82 -12.18
N ALA A 187 1.68 -1.83 -12.25
CA ALA A 187 1.68 -0.67 -11.34
C ALA A 187 0.38 0.14 -11.46
N GLU A 188 -0.15 0.33 -12.69
CA GLU A 188 -1.44 1.00 -12.92
C GLU A 188 -2.60 0.27 -12.22
N ARG A 189 -2.68 -1.05 -12.34
CA ARG A 189 -3.71 -1.86 -11.67
C ARG A 189 -3.57 -1.82 -10.14
N ILE A 190 -2.36 -1.90 -9.61
CA ILE A 190 -2.09 -1.76 -8.18
C ILE A 190 -2.52 -0.38 -7.71
N GLY A 191 -2.13 0.68 -8.43
CA GLY A 191 -2.51 2.06 -8.13
C GLY A 191 -4.03 2.25 -8.05
N GLN A 192 -4.77 1.68 -8.99
CA GLN A 192 -6.24 1.70 -9.00
C GLN A 192 -6.82 0.97 -7.78
N ASN A 193 -6.29 -0.20 -7.42
CA ASN A 193 -6.73 -0.95 -6.25
C ASN A 193 -6.48 -0.18 -4.95
N VAL A 194 -5.33 0.51 -4.82
CA VAL A 194 -5.05 1.39 -3.67
C VAL A 194 -6.02 2.57 -3.64
N ALA A 195 -6.23 3.25 -4.78
CA ALA A 195 -7.12 4.41 -4.87
C ALA A 195 -8.55 4.09 -4.41
N ASN A 196 -9.04 2.86 -4.64
CA ASN A 196 -10.35 2.43 -4.15
C ASN A 196 -10.45 2.37 -2.61
N LEU A 197 -9.32 2.21 -1.90
CA LEU A 197 -9.27 2.21 -0.43
C LEU A 197 -9.08 3.61 0.16
N VAL A 198 -8.54 4.54 -0.61
CA VAL A 198 -8.34 5.93 -0.19
C VAL A 198 -9.68 6.66 -0.19
N GLN A 199 -10.06 7.19 0.95
CA GLN A 199 -11.27 7.98 1.11
C GLN A 199 -10.98 9.48 0.95
N ASN A 200 -12.01 10.26 0.63
CA ASN A 200 -11.90 11.72 0.72
C ASN A 200 -11.47 12.13 2.14
N LYS A 201 -10.67 13.18 2.25
CA LYS A 201 -10.12 13.71 3.50
C LYS A 201 -9.07 12.81 4.18
N SER A 202 -8.64 11.71 3.55
CA SER A 202 -7.53 10.91 4.06
C SER A 202 -6.23 11.71 4.06
N THR A 203 -5.35 11.44 5.02
CA THR A 203 -3.96 11.90 5.00
C THR A 203 -3.10 10.81 4.37
N ILE A 204 -2.25 11.16 3.42
CA ILE A 204 -1.48 10.21 2.61
C ILE A 204 0.00 10.24 3.03
N HIS A 205 0.59 9.06 3.14
CA HIS A 205 2.01 8.80 3.14
C HIS A 205 2.36 7.88 1.96
N VAL A 206 3.45 8.17 1.28
CA VAL A 206 3.99 7.37 0.18
C VAL A 206 5.41 6.96 0.54
N GLY A 207 5.65 5.65 0.65
CA GLY A 207 6.97 5.06 0.90
C GLY A 207 7.88 5.13 -0.33
N PHE A 208 9.18 4.94 -0.12
CA PHE A 208 10.20 5.08 -1.15
C PHE A 208 10.05 4.06 -2.29
N GLY A 209 10.15 4.55 -3.53
CA GLY A 209 10.20 3.75 -4.75
C GLY A 209 9.18 4.15 -5.83
N ASP A 210 9.38 3.63 -7.05
CA ASP A 210 8.56 3.95 -8.22
C ASP A 210 7.10 3.51 -8.03
N LEU A 211 6.89 2.29 -7.53
CA LEU A 211 5.56 1.71 -7.37
C LEU A 211 4.70 2.49 -6.36
N PRO A 212 5.14 2.81 -5.12
CA PRO A 212 4.37 3.66 -4.21
C PRO A 212 4.11 5.05 -4.80
N ASN A 213 5.11 5.67 -5.41
CA ASN A 213 4.99 7.00 -6.00
C ASN A 213 3.98 7.05 -7.16
N SER A 214 3.85 5.96 -7.94
CA SER A 214 2.90 5.88 -9.05
C SER A 214 1.44 5.96 -8.59
N VAL A 215 1.14 5.54 -7.36
CA VAL A 215 -0.23 5.56 -6.79
C VAL A 215 -0.82 6.96 -6.77
N LEU A 216 0.02 8.01 -6.58
CA LEU A 216 -0.45 9.40 -6.55
C LEU A 216 -1.23 9.79 -7.82
N LYS A 217 -0.88 9.24 -8.98
CA LYS A 217 -1.57 9.50 -10.25
C LYS A 217 -3.04 9.06 -10.25
N HIS A 218 -3.39 8.07 -9.42
CA HIS A 218 -4.74 7.51 -9.34
C HIS A 218 -5.65 8.20 -8.31
N LEU A 219 -5.14 9.22 -7.61
CA LEU A 219 -5.90 9.92 -6.56
C LEU A 219 -6.63 11.17 -7.06
N GLY A 220 -6.64 11.43 -8.38
CA GLY A 220 -7.17 12.66 -8.97
C GLY A 220 -8.68 12.88 -8.82
N ASP A 221 -9.45 11.85 -8.46
CA ASP A 221 -10.90 11.90 -8.20
C ASP A 221 -11.25 12.19 -6.73
N LYS A 222 -10.24 12.20 -5.84
CA LYS A 222 -10.44 12.41 -4.41
C LYS A 222 -10.61 13.89 -4.08
N LYS A 223 -11.08 14.15 -2.85
CA LYS A 223 -11.34 15.52 -2.36
C LYS A 223 -10.72 15.73 -1.00
N ASP A 224 -10.09 16.91 -0.83
CA ASP A 224 -9.53 17.36 0.43
C ASP A 224 -8.52 16.39 1.07
N LEU A 225 -7.67 15.75 0.27
CA LEU A 225 -6.59 14.93 0.80
C LEU A 225 -5.59 15.77 1.60
N GLY A 226 -5.01 15.18 2.62
CA GLY A 226 -3.84 15.67 3.34
C GLY A 226 -2.58 14.90 2.97
N MET A 227 -1.40 15.43 3.33
CA MET A 227 -0.14 14.71 3.20
C MET A 227 0.73 14.90 4.44
N HIS A 228 1.27 13.80 4.92
CA HIS A 228 2.30 13.69 5.94
C HIS A 228 3.19 12.52 5.52
N SER A 229 4.34 12.82 4.95
CA SER A 229 5.21 11.82 4.30
C SER A 229 6.67 12.16 4.54
N HIS A 230 7.52 11.15 4.65
CA HIS A 230 8.96 11.33 4.82
C HIS A 230 9.56 12.17 3.69
N TYR A 231 9.10 11.91 2.46
CA TYR A 231 9.51 12.71 1.29
C TYR A 231 8.33 13.06 0.38
N ILE A 232 8.55 14.01 -0.51
CA ILE A 232 7.62 14.45 -1.54
C ILE A 232 8.27 14.42 -2.93
N THR A 233 7.44 14.29 -3.97
CA THR A 233 7.87 14.15 -5.38
C THR A 233 7.10 15.08 -6.30
N ASP A 234 7.52 15.19 -7.56
CA ASP A 234 6.80 15.95 -8.60
C ASP A 234 5.32 15.56 -8.73
N ASN A 235 4.96 14.30 -8.42
CA ASN A 235 3.61 13.79 -8.56
C ASN A 235 2.58 14.42 -7.61
N ILE A 236 3.00 15.17 -6.60
CA ILE A 236 2.07 15.94 -5.75
C ILE A 236 1.56 17.21 -6.44
N ILE A 237 2.34 17.80 -7.35
CA ILE A 237 2.01 19.10 -7.97
C ILE A 237 0.67 19.05 -8.71
N PRO A 238 0.39 18.07 -9.59
CA PRO A 238 -0.90 17.98 -10.26
C PRO A 238 -2.09 17.82 -9.31
N LEU A 239 -1.90 17.15 -8.16
CA LEU A 239 -2.94 16.98 -7.15
C LEU A 239 -3.24 18.28 -6.40
N ILE A 240 -2.22 19.10 -6.16
CA ILE A 240 -2.36 20.43 -5.56
C ILE A 240 -3.07 21.38 -6.53
N GLU A 241 -2.60 21.45 -7.78
CA GLU A 241 -3.17 22.31 -8.83
C GLU A 241 -4.64 21.99 -9.11
N LYS A 242 -5.04 20.72 -9.07
CA LYS A 242 -6.44 20.28 -9.20
C LYS A 242 -7.28 20.48 -7.94
N GLY A 243 -6.71 20.95 -6.84
CA GLY A 243 -7.43 21.11 -5.57
C GLY A 243 -7.80 19.79 -4.89
N VAL A 244 -7.15 18.68 -5.24
CA VAL A 244 -7.33 17.37 -4.60
C VAL A 244 -6.56 17.30 -3.28
N LEU A 245 -5.28 17.70 -3.30
CA LEU A 245 -4.40 17.75 -2.13
C LEU A 245 -4.43 19.17 -1.53
N THR A 246 -5.31 19.38 -0.58
CA THR A 246 -5.55 20.70 0.06
C THR A 246 -5.04 20.78 1.50
N CYS A 247 -4.82 19.65 2.14
CA CYS A 247 -4.47 19.52 3.56
C CYS A 247 -5.47 20.20 4.54
N ARG A 248 -6.58 20.78 4.06
CA ARG A 248 -7.52 21.57 4.88
C ARG A 248 -8.23 20.74 5.94
N LYS A 249 -8.37 19.43 5.69
CA LYS A 249 -9.10 18.50 6.57
C LYS A 249 -8.16 17.66 7.46
N LYS A 250 -6.86 17.90 7.40
CA LYS A 250 -5.94 17.33 8.39
C LYS A 250 -6.26 17.87 9.77
N ASN A 251 -6.26 17.00 10.76
CA ASN A 251 -6.40 17.39 12.17
C ASN A 251 -5.06 17.86 12.76
N LEU A 252 -3.94 17.39 12.21
CA LEU A 252 -2.59 17.80 12.58
C LEU A 252 -1.98 18.66 11.46
N PHE A 253 -1.53 19.89 11.77
CA PHE A 253 -1.05 20.87 10.78
C PHE A 253 -2.04 21.09 9.62
N PRO A 254 -3.29 21.56 9.89
CA PRO A 254 -4.26 21.80 8.82
C PRO A 254 -3.72 22.84 7.82
N GLY A 255 -3.94 22.56 6.53
CA GLY A 255 -3.46 23.41 5.45
C GLY A 255 -1.97 23.27 5.13
N LYS A 256 -1.27 22.25 5.69
CA LYS A 256 0.17 22.05 5.47
C LYS A 256 0.49 20.62 5.04
N ILE A 257 1.35 20.48 4.05
CA ILE A 257 2.11 19.24 3.80
C ILE A 257 3.28 19.22 4.78
N ILE A 258 3.49 18.10 5.45
CA ILE A 258 4.61 17.88 6.37
C ILE A 258 5.52 16.81 5.76
N THR A 259 6.81 17.15 5.65
CA THR A 259 7.82 16.28 5.03
C THR A 259 9.22 16.55 5.59
N SER A 260 10.19 15.67 5.30
CA SER A 260 11.59 15.85 5.68
C SER A 260 12.48 16.21 4.49
N PHE A 261 12.17 15.71 3.29
CA PHE A 261 12.94 16.03 2.09
C PHE A 261 12.10 15.97 0.80
N ALA A 262 12.64 16.53 -0.26
CA ALA A 262 12.08 16.51 -1.60
C ALA A 262 12.99 15.69 -2.54
N LEU A 263 12.38 14.85 -3.37
CA LEU A 263 13.07 14.00 -4.32
C LEU A 263 12.37 14.10 -5.68
N GLY A 264 12.99 14.79 -6.62
CA GLY A 264 12.37 15.05 -7.92
C GLY A 264 13.22 15.93 -8.81
N THR A 265 12.54 16.68 -9.66
CA THR A 265 13.17 17.53 -10.68
C THR A 265 13.17 19.01 -10.27
N LYS A 266 13.83 19.82 -11.08
CA LYS A 266 13.79 21.28 -10.92
C LYS A 266 12.37 21.83 -10.80
N LYS A 267 11.38 21.20 -11.43
CA LYS A 267 9.96 21.60 -11.31
C LYS A 267 9.49 21.54 -9.86
N LEU A 268 9.83 20.47 -9.14
CA LEU A 268 9.50 20.34 -7.71
C LEU A 268 10.28 21.37 -6.89
N TYR A 269 11.58 21.56 -7.19
CA TYR A 269 12.43 22.50 -6.44
C TYR A 269 11.95 23.95 -6.57
N ASP A 270 11.56 24.36 -7.76
CA ASP A 270 10.95 25.69 -7.98
C ASP A 270 9.60 25.80 -7.25
N PHE A 271 8.79 24.72 -7.23
CA PHE A 271 7.48 24.73 -6.59
C PHE A 271 7.55 24.85 -5.07
N ILE A 272 8.54 24.24 -4.43
CA ILE A 272 8.69 24.28 -2.96
C ILE A 272 9.40 25.55 -2.44
N ASN A 273 10.03 26.32 -3.34
CA ASN A 273 10.78 27.50 -2.96
C ASN A 273 9.87 28.56 -2.33
N THR A 274 10.11 28.86 -1.06
CA THR A 274 9.31 29.79 -0.24
C THR A 274 7.80 29.51 -0.23
N ASN A 275 7.40 28.26 -0.47
CA ASN A 275 6.00 27.86 -0.53
C ASN A 275 5.46 27.58 0.89
N PRO A 276 4.57 28.43 1.44
CA PRO A 276 4.07 28.26 2.80
C PRO A 276 3.11 27.07 2.97
N PHE A 277 2.71 26.42 1.88
CA PHE A 277 1.88 25.20 1.93
C PHE A 277 2.67 23.96 2.37
N ILE A 278 4.02 23.99 2.28
CA ILE A 278 4.89 22.84 2.54
C ILE A 278 5.88 23.20 3.65
N GLU A 279 5.93 22.37 4.68
CA GLU A 279 6.87 22.54 5.80
C GLU A 279 7.76 21.30 5.95
N PHE A 280 9.05 21.55 6.14
CA PHE A 280 10.09 20.55 6.27
C PHE A 280 10.57 20.45 7.72
N TYR A 281 10.71 19.22 8.21
CA TYR A 281 11.13 18.92 9.58
C TYR A 281 12.12 17.74 9.61
N PRO A 282 12.94 17.59 10.65
CA PRO A 282 13.79 16.42 10.86
C PRO A 282 13.01 15.12 10.94
N SER A 283 13.67 13.99 10.63
CA SER A 283 13.03 12.68 10.55
C SER A 283 12.49 12.15 11.88
N ASP A 284 13.11 12.49 13.00
CA ASP A 284 12.60 12.13 14.33
C ASP A 284 11.24 12.74 14.67
N GLN A 285 10.88 13.84 13.99
CA GLN A 285 9.56 14.43 14.10
C GLN A 285 8.60 13.88 13.04
N VAL A 286 9.02 13.83 11.77
CA VAL A 286 8.14 13.40 10.66
C VAL A 286 7.86 11.91 10.72
N CYS A 287 8.84 11.09 11.11
CA CYS A 287 8.78 9.64 11.12
C CYS A 287 8.45 9.04 12.50
N ASP A 288 8.22 9.82 13.56
CA ASP A 288 7.80 9.24 14.85
C ASP A 288 6.41 8.61 14.73
N PRO A 289 6.26 7.29 14.94
CA PRO A 289 4.97 6.61 14.83
C PRO A 289 3.87 7.21 15.72
N ARG A 290 4.24 7.74 16.89
CA ARG A 290 3.29 8.40 17.82
C ARG A 290 2.80 9.72 17.27
N PHE A 291 3.65 10.45 16.55
CA PHE A 291 3.29 11.69 15.90
C PHE A 291 2.48 11.45 14.62
N ILE A 292 2.92 10.50 13.80
CA ILE A 292 2.21 10.04 12.61
C ILE A 292 0.78 9.61 12.96
N GLY A 293 0.63 8.80 14.02
CA GLY A 293 -0.66 8.26 14.47
C GLY A 293 -1.69 9.30 14.92
N LYS A 294 -1.27 10.54 15.18
CA LYS A 294 -2.19 11.66 15.47
C LYS A 294 -2.95 12.14 14.23
N ASN A 295 -2.49 11.83 13.00
CA ASN A 295 -3.26 12.12 11.80
C ASN A 295 -4.42 11.13 11.67
N GLU A 296 -5.66 11.59 11.67
CA GLU A 296 -6.83 10.73 11.41
C GLU A 296 -6.88 10.30 9.95
N ASN A 297 -7.38 9.07 9.69
CA ASN A 297 -7.52 8.47 8.37
C ASN A 297 -6.20 8.47 7.57
N LEU A 298 -5.09 8.20 8.24
CA LEU A 298 -3.78 8.10 7.58
C LEU A 298 -3.72 6.83 6.73
N VAL A 299 -3.43 6.99 5.45
CA VAL A 299 -3.16 5.89 4.52
C VAL A 299 -1.67 5.87 4.24
N SER A 300 -0.98 4.87 4.74
CA SER A 300 0.45 4.64 4.53
C SER A 300 0.65 3.58 3.46
N ILE A 301 1.33 3.93 2.36
CA ILE A 301 1.50 3.08 1.18
C ILE A 301 2.98 2.76 1.03
N ASN A 302 3.36 1.51 1.27
CA ASN A 302 4.74 1.04 1.18
C ASN A 302 4.83 -0.18 0.27
N SER A 303 5.99 -0.40 -0.35
CA SER A 303 6.22 -1.56 -1.21
C SER A 303 6.96 -2.67 -0.48
N ALA A 304 6.76 -3.90 -0.95
CA ALA A 304 7.49 -5.08 -0.50
C ALA A 304 8.06 -5.88 -1.67
N ARG A 305 8.98 -6.76 -1.35
CA ARG A 305 9.57 -7.71 -2.30
C ARG A 305 8.91 -9.08 -2.21
N GLN A 306 8.48 -9.48 -1.01
CA GLN A 306 7.91 -10.80 -0.77
C GLN A 306 7.03 -10.79 0.48
N ILE A 307 5.97 -11.58 0.47
CA ILE A 307 5.13 -11.85 1.63
C ILE A 307 4.85 -13.35 1.74
N ASP A 308 4.91 -13.90 2.96
CA ASP A 308 4.52 -15.29 3.20
C ASP A 308 3.02 -15.44 3.54
N LEU A 309 2.52 -16.67 3.44
CA LEU A 309 1.10 -16.98 3.67
C LEU A 309 0.62 -16.70 5.10
N THR A 310 1.52 -16.45 6.06
CA THR A 310 1.19 -16.04 7.42
C THR A 310 1.10 -14.52 7.58
N GLY A 311 1.59 -13.77 6.58
CA GLY A 311 1.57 -12.32 6.55
C GLY A 311 2.87 -11.66 7.01
N GLN A 312 4.00 -12.36 7.05
CA GLN A 312 5.32 -11.74 7.25
C GLN A 312 5.80 -11.10 5.95
N VAL A 313 6.35 -9.90 6.04
CA VAL A 313 6.77 -9.11 4.88
C VAL A 313 8.28 -8.91 4.89
N ASN A 314 8.90 -9.22 3.75
CA ASN A 314 10.25 -8.82 3.40
C ASN A 314 10.22 -7.70 2.36
N ALA A 315 10.90 -6.58 2.64
CA ALA A 315 11.07 -5.48 1.71
C ALA A 315 12.54 -5.12 1.47
N SER A 316 13.47 -5.65 2.28
CA SER A 316 14.86 -5.19 2.32
C SER A 316 15.89 -6.16 1.74
N THR A 317 15.51 -7.41 1.45
CA THR A 317 16.45 -8.44 0.96
C THR A 317 15.91 -9.26 -0.20
N GLU A 318 16.79 -9.93 -0.93
CA GLU A 318 16.51 -11.03 -1.84
C GLU A 318 17.34 -12.24 -1.38
N GLY A 319 16.75 -13.16 -0.62
CA GLY A 319 17.49 -14.17 0.10
C GLY A 319 18.52 -13.50 1.02
N TYR A 320 19.78 -13.86 0.89
CA TYR A 320 20.90 -13.29 1.65
C TYR A 320 21.39 -11.92 1.12
N THR A 321 20.93 -11.49 -0.05
CA THR A 321 21.38 -10.24 -0.67
C THR A 321 20.62 -9.05 -0.13
N PHE A 322 21.30 -8.05 0.42
CA PHE A 322 20.70 -6.79 0.83
C PHE A 322 20.28 -5.97 -0.38
N TYR A 323 19.03 -5.50 -0.38
CA TYR A 323 18.46 -4.71 -1.47
C TYR A 323 18.21 -3.25 -1.08
N SER A 324 17.63 -3.02 0.10
CA SER A 324 17.37 -1.68 0.63
C SER A 324 17.55 -1.65 2.14
N GLY A 325 17.56 -0.44 2.73
CA GLY A 325 17.52 -0.25 4.17
C GLY A 325 16.11 -0.34 4.75
N LEU A 326 16.00 -0.16 6.07
CA LEU A 326 14.72 -0.14 6.79
C LEU A 326 13.93 1.13 6.50
N GLY A 327 14.62 2.29 6.43
CA GLY A 327 14.00 3.58 6.16
C GLY A 327 12.88 3.92 7.14
N GLU A 328 11.80 4.49 6.60
CA GLU A 328 10.61 4.94 7.32
C GLU A 328 9.44 3.94 7.30
N THR A 329 9.60 2.80 6.58
CA THR A 329 8.47 1.88 6.33
C THR A 329 7.79 1.43 7.60
N ILE A 330 8.54 0.97 8.59
CA ILE A 330 7.96 0.48 9.87
C ILE A 330 7.35 1.63 10.67
N ASP A 331 8.00 2.79 10.67
CA ASP A 331 7.52 3.99 11.35
C ASP A 331 6.12 4.37 10.88
N PHE A 332 5.93 4.48 9.56
CA PHE A 332 4.66 4.86 8.96
C PHE A 332 3.61 3.74 9.00
N MET A 333 4.01 2.47 8.89
CA MET A 333 3.07 1.35 9.06
C MET A 333 2.49 1.33 10.47
N ARG A 334 3.33 1.48 11.49
CA ARG A 334 2.88 1.56 12.90
C ARG A 334 2.11 2.84 13.18
N GLY A 335 2.56 3.98 12.64
CA GLY A 335 1.84 5.24 12.76
C GLY A 335 0.43 5.16 12.15
N ALA A 336 0.29 4.55 10.97
CA ALA A 336 -1.02 4.33 10.36
C ALA A 336 -1.90 3.35 11.16
N ALA A 337 -1.29 2.34 11.81
CA ALA A 337 -2.03 1.44 12.70
C ALA A 337 -2.57 2.15 13.96
N PHE A 338 -1.85 3.15 14.48
CA PHE A 338 -2.30 3.98 15.61
C PHE A 338 -3.33 5.05 15.19
N SER A 339 -3.36 5.42 13.93
CA SER A 339 -4.26 6.42 13.39
C SER A 339 -5.71 5.94 13.43
N LYS A 340 -6.61 6.76 13.96
CA LYS A 340 -8.05 6.48 13.92
C LYS A 340 -8.53 6.45 12.46
N GLY A 341 -9.02 5.30 12.01
CA GLY A 341 -9.39 5.05 10.60
C GLY A 341 -8.19 4.87 9.67
N GLY A 342 -6.99 4.66 10.22
CA GLY A 342 -5.76 4.51 9.47
C GLY A 342 -5.69 3.19 8.69
N LYS A 343 -4.94 3.20 7.59
CA LYS A 343 -4.77 2.05 6.69
C LYS A 343 -3.28 1.84 6.37
N PRO A 344 -2.60 0.97 7.11
CA PRO A 344 -1.27 0.48 6.72
C PRO A 344 -1.40 -0.43 5.50
N ILE A 345 -0.83 -0.03 4.37
CA ILE A 345 -0.92 -0.74 3.08
C ILE A 345 0.47 -1.14 2.61
N ILE A 346 0.61 -2.41 2.25
CA ILE A 346 1.76 -2.94 1.53
C ILE A 346 1.32 -3.30 0.11
N ILE A 347 2.06 -2.82 -0.86
CA ILE A 347 1.84 -3.09 -2.28
C ILE A 347 3.01 -3.86 -2.87
N LEU A 348 2.73 -4.81 -3.75
CA LEU A 348 3.75 -5.54 -4.50
C LEU A 348 3.16 -6.14 -5.78
N PRO A 349 3.92 -6.22 -6.89
CA PRO A 349 3.56 -7.09 -8.00
C PRO A 349 3.43 -8.53 -7.52
N SER A 350 2.47 -9.28 -8.02
CA SER A 350 2.27 -10.68 -7.58
C SER A 350 3.41 -11.61 -8.01
N THR A 351 4.20 -11.20 -9.01
CA THR A 351 5.34 -11.98 -9.53
C THR A 351 6.63 -11.15 -9.62
N THR A 352 7.75 -11.84 -9.80
CA THR A 352 9.01 -11.22 -10.24
C THR A 352 8.84 -10.62 -11.64
N ARG A 353 9.71 -9.67 -12.02
CA ARG A 353 9.63 -8.94 -13.30
C ARG A 353 9.63 -9.87 -14.53
N ASP A 354 10.33 -11.00 -14.45
CA ASP A 354 10.35 -12.02 -15.50
C ASP A 354 9.13 -12.97 -15.45
N GLY A 355 8.23 -12.76 -14.48
CA GLY A 355 7.03 -13.57 -14.27
C GLY A 355 7.27 -14.99 -13.80
N LYS A 356 8.51 -15.40 -13.49
CA LYS A 356 8.84 -16.81 -13.18
C LYS A 356 8.56 -17.23 -11.75
N LYS A 357 8.59 -16.30 -10.80
CA LYS A 357 8.39 -16.59 -9.38
C LYS A 357 7.24 -15.77 -8.81
N SER A 358 6.47 -16.35 -7.90
CA SER A 358 5.51 -15.63 -7.09
C SER A 358 6.24 -14.79 -6.03
N ARG A 359 5.72 -13.60 -5.72
CA ARG A 359 6.14 -12.79 -4.56
C ARG A 359 5.29 -13.05 -3.31
N ILE A 360 4.18 -13.75 -3.49
CA ILE A 360 3.42 -14.36 -2.40
C ILE A 360 3.90 -15.81 -2.31
N VAL A 361 4.44 -16.20 -1.15
CA VAL A 361 5.17 -17.47 -0.97
C VAL A 361 4.67 -18.22 0.27
N PRO A 362 4.84 -19.54 0.35
CA PRO A 362 4.45 -20.31 1.55
C PRO A 362 5.20 -19.85 2.80
N HIS A 363 6.49 -19.56 2.66
CA HIS A 363 7.38 -18.96 3.65
C HIS A 363 8.39 -18.06 2.93
N LEU A 364 8.90 -17.05 3.61
CA LEU A 364 9.93 -16.18 3.04
C LEU A 364 11.16 -16.98 2.63
N ASP A 365 11.86 -16.53 1.59
CA ASP A 365 13.09 -17.16 1.12
C ASP A 365 14.11 -17.28 2.26
N GLU A 366 14.94 -18.31 2.20
CA GLU A 366 16.03 -18.49 3.16
C GLU A 366 16.97 -17.28 3.17
N GLY A 367 17.31 -16.76 4.34
CA GLY A 367 18.11 -15.55 4.50
C GLY A 367 17.32 -14.24 4.36
N ALA A 368 16.06 -14.28 3.98
CA ALA A 368 15.24 -13.08 3.86
C ALA A 368 14.94 -12.44 5.24
N GLY A 369 15.13 -11.13 5.33
CA GLY A 369 14.79 -10.36 6.53
C GLY A 369 13.28 -10.18 6.68
N VAL A 370 12.74 -10.39 7.90
CA VAL A 370 11.36 -10.02 8.23
C VAL A 370 11.35 -8.53 8.60
N MET A 371 10.95 -7.68 7.66
CA MET A 371 10.84 -6.23 7.92
C MET A 371 9.58 -5.92 8.72
N LEU A 372 8.44 -6.50 8.34
CA LEU A 372 7.19 -6.37 9.07
C LEU A 372 6.75 -7.73 9.59
N SER A 373 6.50 -7.81 10.89
CA SER A 373 5.95 -8.99 11.50
C SER A 373 4.49 -9.18 11.09
N ARG A 374 3.96 -10.40 11.24
CA ARG A 374 2.56 -10.69 10.90
C ARG A 374 1.53 -9.88 11.70
N GLY A 375 1.94 -9.27 12.81
CA GLY A 375 1.09 -8.39 13.62
C GLY A 375 0.97 -6.97 13.05
N ASP A 376 1.95 -6.52 12.28
CA ASP A 376 2.01 -5.15 11.75
C ASP A 376 1.38 -5.00 10.35
N VAL A 377 0.92 -6.10 9.73
CA VAL A 377 0.43 -6.14 8.35
C VAL A 377 -1.09 -6.15 8.29
N TYR A 378 -1.68 -5.11 7.68
CA TYR A 378 -3.14 -4.94 7.59
C TYR A 378 -3.66 -5.19 6.19
N TYR A 379 -3.20 -4.42 5.19
CA TYR A 379 -3.64 -4.53 3.80
C TYR A 379 -2.47 -4.93 2.92
N ILE A 380 -2.70 -5.93 2.07
CA ILE A 380 -1.79 -6.33 1.00
C ILE A 380 -2.50 -6.14 -0.33
N ILE A 381 -1.84 -5.49 -1.28
CA ILE A 381 -2.42 -5.19 -2.59
C ILE A 381 -1.49 -5.65 -3.69
N THR A 382 -2.05 -6.39 -4.63
CA THR A 382 -1.42 -6.74 -5.90
C THR A 382 -2.28 -6.23 -7.06
N GLU A 383 -1.87 -6.46 -8.28
CA GLU A 383 -2.68 -6.22 -9.48
C GLU A 383 -3.94 -7.09 -9.56
N TRP A 384 -4.01 -8.18 -8.76
CA TRP A 384 -5.13 -9.12 -8.69
C TRP A 384 -6.16 -8.80 -7.61
N GLY A 385 -5.87 -7.87 -6.72
CA GLY A 385 -6.83 -7.43 -5.70
C GLY A 385 -6.22 -7.01 -4.39
N VAL A 386 -7.07 -6.99 -3.38
CA VAL A 386 -6.78 -6.52 -2.02
C VAL A 386 -7.06 -7.64 -1.03
N ALA A 387 -6.09 -7.95 -0.19
CA ALA A 387 -6.24 -8.81 1.00
C ALA A 387 -6.20 -7.96 2.26
N HIS A 388 -7.12 -8.20 3.19
CA HIS A 388 -7.10 -7.61 4.52
C HIS A 388 -6.74 -8.70 5.54
N LEU A 389 -5.64 -8.52 6.28
CA LEU A 389 -5.07 -9.57 7.14
C LEU A 389 -5.25 -9.31 8.63
N HIS A 390 -5.39 -8.06 9.05
CA HIS A 390 -5.48 -7.72 10.47
C HIS A 390 -6.73 -8.32 11.12
N GLY A 391 -6.57 -8.92 12.29
CA GLY A 391 -7.65 -9.59 13.01
C GLY A 391 -8.04 -10.96 12.46
N LYS A 392 -7.45 -11.43 11.36
CA LYS A 392 -7.74 -12.72 10.74
C LYS A 392 -6.83 -13.84 11.25
N THR A 393 -7.37 -15.07 11.26
CA THR A 393 -6.62 -16.29 11.56
C THR A 393 -5.56 -16.55 10.48
N ILE A 394 -4.56 -17.40 10.79
CA ILE A 394 -3.57 -17.82 9.77
C ILE A 394 -4.25 -18.44 8.55
N ARG A 395 -5.32 -19.21 8.76
CA ARG A 395 -6.11 -19.81 7.67
C ARG A 395 -6.71 -18.76 6.74
N ASP A 396 -7.40 -17.79 7.32
CA ASP A 396 -8.04 -16.74 6.52
C ASP A 396 -6.99 -15.86 5.80
N ARG A 397 -5.85 -15.57 6.47
CA ARG A 397 -4.72 -14.87 5.86
C ARG A 397 -4.16 -15.59 4.65
N ALA A 398 -3.92 -16.90 4.79
CA ALA A 398 -3.39 -17.72 3.69
C ALA A 398 -4.34 -17.69 2.48
N LEU A 399 -5.64 -17.85 2.70
CA LEU A 399 -6.63 -17.79 1.62
C LEU A 399 -6.71 -16.40 0.96
N GLU A 400 -6.74 -15.34 1.76
CA GLU A 400 -6.72 -13.96 1.24
C GLU A 400 -5.51 -13.72 0.33
N LEU A 401 -4.32 -14.16 0.75
CA LEU A 401 -3.09 -13.98 0.00
C LEU A 401 -3.05 -14.86 -1.26
N ILE A 402 -3.52 -16.11 -1.18
CA ILE A 402 -3.63 -16.99 -2.36
C ILE A 402 -4.56 -16.35 -3.40
N CYS A 403 -5.70 -15.77 -2.97
CA CYS A 403 -6.67 -15.17 -3.90
C CYS A 403 -6.12 -13.94 -4.64
N ILE A 404 -5.16 -13.21 -4.08
CA ILE A 404 -4.51 -12.06 -4.74
C ILE A 404 -3.16 -12.41 -5.37
N ALA A 405 -2.71 -13.66 -5.30
CA ALA A 405 -1.56 -14.15 -6.04
C ALA A 405 -1.86 -14.22 -7.55
N HIS A 406 -0.83 -14.27 -8.37
CA HIS A 406 -0.99 -14.49 -9.80
C HIS A 406 -1.69 -15.85 -10.05
N PRO A 407 -2.72 -15.93 -10.90
CA PRO A 407 -3.54 -17.16 -11.08
C PRO A 407 -2.72 -18.43 -11.26
N LYS A 408 -1.67 -18.39 -12.08
CA LYS A 408 -0.81 -19.56 -12.35
C LYS A 408 -0.11 -20.18 -11.13
N PHE A 409 0.00 -19.43 -10.01
CA PHE A 409 0.64 -19.91 -8.78
C PHE A 409 -0.37 -20.29 -7.68
N ARG A 410 -1.66 -19.95 -7.84
CA ARG A 410 -2.65 -20.14 -6.77
C ARG A 410 -2.81 -21.60 -6.38
N GLN A 411 -2.88 -22.53 -7.35
CA GLN A 411 -3.01 -23.95 -7.06
C GLN A 411 -1.77 -24.49 -6.32
N GLN A 412 -0.57 -24.11 -6.76
CA GLN A 412 0.66 -24.50 -6.07
C GLN A 412 0.67 -23.97 -4.62
N LEU A 413 0.31 -22.70 -4.42
CA LEU A 413 0.25 -22.08 -3.09
C LEU A 413 -0.79 -22.75 -2.19
N LEU A 414 -1.93 -23.16 -2.75
CA LEU A 414 -2.97 -23.91 -2.04
C LEU A 414 -2.41 -25.24 -1.53
N GLU A 415 -1.76 -26.01 -2.39
CA GLU A 415 -1.19 -27.31 -2.02
C GLU A 415 -0.07 -27.20 -0.98
N GLU A 416 0.79 -26.18 -1.11
CA GLU A 416 1.81 -25.91 -0.08
C GLU A 416 1.18 -25.48 1.26
N ALA A 417 0.13 -24.64 1.23
CA ALA A 417 -0.59 -24.25 2.44
C ALA A 417 -1.25 -25.43 3.15
N LYS A 418 -1.80 -26.41 2.39
CA LYS A 418 -2.33 -27.67 2.93
C LYS A 418 -1.23 -28.51 3.59
N LYS A 419 -0.08 -28.68 2.95
CA LYS A 419 1.07 -29.40 3.50
C LYS A 419 1.57 -28.78 4.81
N LEU A 420 1.53 -27.45 4.91
CA LEU A 420 1.91 -26.70 6.11
C LEU A 420 0.80 -26.64 7.18
N ASN A 421 -0.37 -27.23 6.90
CA ASN A 421 -1.56 -27.17 7.75
C ASN A 421 -2.04 -25.73 8.06
N TYR A 422 -1.79 -24.79 7.14
CA TYR A 422 -2.29 -23.42 7.29
C TYR A 422 -3.76 -23.30 6.91
N ILE A 423 -4.27 -24.18 6.03
CA ILE A 423 -5.66 -24.22 5.60
C ILE A 423 -6.24 -25.62 5.77
N TYR A 424 -7.55 -25.79 5.58
CA TYR A 424 -8.20 -27.09 5.61
C TYR A 424 -7.69 -27.98 4.47
N SER A 425 -7.58 -29.29 4.74
CA SER A 425 -7.13 -30.26 3.73
C SER A 425 -8.07 -30.36 2.53
N ASP A 426 -9.36 -30.13 2.75
CA ASP A 426 -10.42 -30.11 1.74
C ASP A 426 -10.70 -28.72 1.14
N GLN A 427 -9.87 -27.69 1.47
CA GLN A 427 -10.03 -26.34 0.92
C GLN A 427 -9.98 -26.33 -0.60
N MET A 428 -10.93 -25.64 -1.21
CA MET A 428 -11.05 -25.45 -2.66
C MET A 428 -10.80 -23.98 -3.04
N LEU A 429 -10.53 -23.74 -4.31
CA LEU A 429 -10.54 -22.41 -4.95
C LEU A 429 -11.63 -22.40 -6.03
N CYS A 430 -12.00 -21.19 -6.48
CA CYS A 430 -12.87 -21.03 -7.65
C CYS A 430 -12.16 -21.55 -8.90
N CYS A 431 -12.65 -22.66 -9.48
CA CYS A 431 -12.14 -23.27 -10.70
C CYS A 431 -13.30 -23.54 -11.65
N ASP A 432 -13.01 -23.56 -12.95
CA ASP A 432 -13.94 -24.01 -13.97
C ASP A 432 -14.00 -25.55 -14.04
N GLU A 433 -14.76 -26.09 -14.99
CA GLU A 433 -14.93 -27.55 -15.20
C GLU A 433 -13.61 -28.26 -15.57
N ASP A 434 -12.67 -27.55 -16.21
CA ASP A 434 -11.35 -28.04 -16.58
C ASP A 434 -10.34 -27.98 -15.44
N GLY A 435 -10.72 -27.39 -14.29
CA GLY A 435 -9.88 -27.19 -13.11
C GLY A 435 -8.96 -25.96 -13.19
N GLU A 436 -9.16 -25.08 -14.18
CA GLU A 436 -8.44 -23.82 -14.28
C GLU A 436 -8.99 -22.80 -13.30
N ILE A 437 -8.09 -21.99 -12.70
CA ILE A 437 -8.46 -20.97 -11.71
C ILE A 437 -9.30 -19.86 -12.34
N CYS A 438 -10.51 -19.70 -11.87
CA CYS A 438 -11.39 -18.63 -12.32
C CYS A 438 -10.90 -17.25 -11.90
N ILE A 439 -10.97 -16.30 -12.84
CA ILE A 439 -10.67 -14.90 -12.57
C ILE A 439 -11.93 -14.25 -12.01
N TYR A 440 -11.77 -13.56 -10.88
CA TYR A 440 -12.86 -12.85 -10.23
C TYR A 440 -13.46 -11.76 -11.15
N PRO A 441 -14.77 -11.80 -11.45
CA PRO A 441 -15.40 -10.91 -12.43
C PRO A 441 -15.75 -9.55 -11.84
N LYS A 442 -14.73 -8.70 -11.62
CA LYS A 442 -14.82 -7.38 -10.98
C LYS A 442 -15.79 -6.42 -11.68
N GLN A 443 -16.05 -6.58 -12.98
CA GLN A 443 -16.99 -5.75 -13.74
C GLN A 443 -18.42 -5.77 -13.20
N TYR A 444 -18.78 -6.80 -12.44
CA TYR A 444 -20.11 -6.91 -11.82
C TYR A 444 -20.18 -6.35 -10.39
N GLU A 445 -19.10 -5.72 -9.91
CA GLU A 445 -19.15 -4.98 -8.66
C GLU A 445 -19.93 -3.68 -8.84
N THR A 446 -20.89 -3.43 -7.95
CA THR A 446 -21.69 -2.22 -7.94
C THR A 446 -22.09 -1.86 -6.51
N TYR A 447 -22.81 -0.77 -6.34
CA TYR A 447 -23.37 -0.42 -5.05
C TYR A 447 -24.82 0.03 -5.19
N PHE A 448 -25.58 -0.25 -4.16
CA PHE A 448 -26.97 0.14 -4.01
C PHE A 448 -27.12 1.04 -2.78
N ARG A 449 -27.98 2.05 -2.86
CA ARG A 449 -28.34 2.84 -1.69
C ARG A 449 -29.69 2.40 -1.18
N SER A 450 -29.74 1.98 0.10
CA SER A 450 -31.00 1.62 0.76
C SER A 450 -31.91 2.84 0.89
N LYS A 451 -33.18 2.61 1.21
CA LYS A 451 -34.15 3.69 1.51
C LYS A 451 -33.68 4.59 2.67
N GLN A 452 -32.82 4.09 3.54
CA GLN A 452 -32.22 4.82 4.66
C GLN A 452 -30.89 5.49 4.29
N ASN A 453 -30.55 5.53 2.98
CA ASN A 453 -29.32 6.10 2.42
C ASN A 453 -28.03 5.37 2.80
N GLU A 454 -28.10 4.14 3.27
CA GLU A 454 -26.91 3.31 3.54
C GLU A 454 -26.36 2.75 2.24
N LYS A 455 -25.03 2.77 2.11
CA LYS A 455 -24.32 2.21 0.96
C LYS A 455 -24.16 0.71 1.15
N ILE A 456 -24.80 -0.08 0.30
CA ILE A 456 -24.69 -1.54 0.25
C ILE A 456 -23.86 -1.90 -0.98
N ILE A 457 -22.77 -2.64 -0.78
CA ILE A 457 -21.92 -3.14 -1.85
C ILE A 457 -22.54 -4.43 -2.38
N ILE A 458 -22.72 -4.51 -3.69
CA ILE A 458 -23.18 -5.72 -4.39
C ILE A 458 -22.02 -6.20 -5.24
N ARG A 459 -21.59 -7.43 -5.04
CA ARG A 459 -20.47 -7.99 -5.79
C ARG A 459 -20.54 -9.51 -5.89
N PRO A 460 -19.87 -10.13 -6.88
CA PRO A 460 -19.69 -11.57 -6.93
C PRO A 460 -19.09 -12.11 -5.64
N VAL A 461 -19.54 -13.28 -5.23
CA VAL A 461 -19.00 -14.00 -4.08
C VAL A 461 -17.65 -14.62 -4.47
N LYS A 462 -16.71 -14.71 -3.55
CA LYS A 462 -15.38 -15.26 -3.73
C LYS A 462 -15.02 -16.23 -2.59
N THR A 463 -14.02 -17.06 -2.78
CA THR A 463 -13.57 -18.10 -1.83
C THR A 463 -13.46 -17.58 -0.38
N THR A 464 -12.95 -16.36 -0.19
CA THR A 464 -12.75 -15.74 1.13
C THR A 464 -14.05 -15.27 1.81
N ASP A 465 -15.21 -15.37 1.15
CA ASP A 465 -16.50 -14.98 1.72
C ASP A 465 -17.20 -16.11 2.49
N GLU A 466 -16.63 -17.32 2.52
CA GLU A 466 -17.21 -18.47 3.22
C GLU A 466 -17.56 -18.14 4.69
N PRO A 467 -16.70 -17.51 5.49
CA PRO A 467 -17.06 -17.12 6.85
C PRO A 467 -18.24 -16.15 6.93
N LEU A 468 -18.32 -15.17 6.01
CA LEU A 468 -19.41 -14.18 5.97
C LEU A 468 -20.74 -14.81 5.55
N LEU A 469 -20.70 -15.74 4.60
CA LEU A 469 -21.89 -16.49 4.19
C LEU A 469 -22.41 -17.39 5.32
N ARG A 470 -21.50 -18.06 6.02
CA ARG A 470 -21.82 -18.89 7.19
C ARG A 470 -22.46 -18.04 8.31
N GLU A 471 -21.91 -16.86 8.60
CA GLU A 471 -22.49 -15.93 9.56
C GLU A 471 -23.88 -15.47 9.15
N LEU A 472 -24.09 -15.17 7.87
CA LEU A 472 -25.43 -14.85 7.33
C LEU A 472 -26.40 -15.99 7.61
N TYR A 473 -26.03 -17.25 7.35
CA TYR A 473 -26.90 -18.41 7.57
C TYR A 473 -27.22 -18.64 9.05
N TYR A 474 -26.25 -18.47 9.93
CA TYR A 474 -26.50 -18.58 11.38
C TYR A 474 -27.34 -17.42 11.94
N SER A 475 -27.34 -16.27 11.29
CA SER A 475 -28.18 -15.12 11.70
C SER A 475 -29.68 -15.29 11.38
N LEU A 476 -30.04 -16.30 10.57
CA LEU A 476 -31.43 -16.59 10.20
C LEU A 476 -32.15 -17.34 11.32
N ASP A 477 -33.43 -17.05 11.51
CA ASP A 477 -34.29 -17.86 12.37
C ASP A 477 -34.62 -19.24 11.72
N GLU A 478 -35.19 -20.16 12.50
CA GLU A 478 -35.52 -21.52 12.01
C GLU A 478 -36.47 -21.50 10.83
N LYS A 479 -37.45 -20.59 10.83
CA LYS A 479 -38.41 -20.46 9.75
C LYS A 479 -37.72 -20.02 8.47
N ASP A 480 -36.84 -19.04 8.54
CA ASP A 480 -36.11 -18.53 7.39
C ASP A 480 -35.13 -19.57 6.83
N ARG A 481 -34.47 -20.33 7.68
CA ARG A 481 -33.65 -21.48 7.25
C ARG A 481 -34.48 -22.53 6.53
N TYR A 482 -35.64 -22.89 7.08
CA TYR A 482 -36.54 -23.83 6.45
C TYR A 482 -37.04 -23.32 5.08
N LEU A 483 -37.46 -22.05 4.99
CA LEU A 483 -37.92 -21.45 3.72
C LEU A 483 -36.84 -21.36 2.65
N ARG A 484 -35.55 -21.35 3.05
CA ARG A 484 -34.40 -21.29 2.12
C ARG A 484 -33.93 -22.68 1.67
N PHE A 485 -33.86 -23.64 2.59
CA PHE A 485 -33.24 -24.93 2.36
C PHE A 485 -34.25 -26.09 2.24
N PHE A 486 -35.52 -25.84 2.50
CA PHE A 486 -36.59 -26.84 2.60
C PHE A 486 -36.33 -27.93 3.64
N GLU A 487 -35.35 -27.72 4.48
CA GLU A 487 -34.99 -28.59 5.61
C GLU A 487 -34.51 -27.77 6.82
N ILE A 488 -34.60 -28.34 8.01
CA ILE A 488 -34.07 -27.70 9.22
C ILE A 488 -32.56 -27.96 9.32
N LYS A 489 -31.76 -27.17 8.58
CA LYS A 489 -30.31 -27.21 8.71
C LYS A 489 -29.87 -26.64 10.05
N LYS A 490 -29.19 -27.45 10.87
CA LYS A 490 -28.70 -27.08 12.21
C LYS A 490 -27.28 -26.55 12.20
N ASP A 491 -26.50 -26.91 11.20
CA ASP A 491 -25.09 -26.54 11.08
C ASP A 491 -24.71 -26.14 9.65
N PHE A 492 -23.74 -25.25 9.56
CA PHE A 492 -23.15 -24.72 8.35
C PHE A 492 -21.63 -24.83 8.46
N THR A 493 -21.14 -26.07 8.44
CA THR A 493 -19.71 -26.38 8.54
C THR A 493 -18.96 -25.89 7.29
N HIS A 494 -17.65 -25.68 7.41
CA HIS A 494 -16.78 -25.32 6.30
C HIS A 494 -17.01 -26.20 5.06
N SER A 495 -16.99 -27.52 5.21
CA SER A 495 -17.17 -28.47 4.09
C SER A 495 -18.51 -28.33 3.37
N LYS A 496 -19.56 -27.80 4.05
CA LYS A 496 -20.89 -27.59 3.45
C LYS A 496 -21.03 -26.21 2.79
N THR A 497 -20.35 -25.19 3.31
CA THR A 497 -20.49 -23.79 2.85
C THR A 497 -19.45 -23.42 1.80
N GLN A 498 -18.28 -24.05 1.79
CA GLN A 498 -17.24 -23.69 0.81
C GLN A 498 -17.66 -23.90 -0.65
N THR A 499 -18.52 -24.88 -0.94
CA THR A 499 -19.01 -25.14 -2.31
C THR A 499 -19.92 -24.04 -2.83
N GLU A 500 -20.54 -23.26 -1.93
CA GLU A 500 -21.42 -22.14 -2.29
C GLU A 500 -20.66 -20.84 -2.62
N VAL A 501 -19.36 -20.77 -2.26
CA VAL A 501 -18.48 -19.63 -2.55
C VAL A 501 -17.40 -19.95 -3.58
N ASN A 502 -17.06 -21.23 -3.78
CA ASN A 502 -16.08 -21.67 -4.78
C ASN A 502 -16.81 -22.08 -6.07
N ILE A 503 -17.17 -21.08 -6.85
CA ILE A 503 -18.00 -21.17 -8.06
C ILE A 503 -17.17 -20.82 -9.30
N ASP A 504 -17.65 -21.25 -10.48
CA ASP A 504 -16.96 -21.05 -11.77
C ASP A 504 -17.24 -19.68 -12.40
N TYR A 505 -18.18 -18.91 -11.88
CA TYR A 505 -18.71 -17.67 -12.43
C TYR A 505 -19.34 -17.79 -13.83
N ASN A 506 -19.60 -18.99 -14.31
CA ASN A 506 -20.25 -19.28 -15.58
C ASN A 506 -21.58 -20.00 -15.36
N ASP A 507 -21.52 -21.29 -15.05
CA ASP A 507 -22.72 -22.10 -14.82
C ASP A 507 -23.29 -21.85 -13.43
N VAL A 508 -22.45 -21.55 -12.46
CA VAL A 508 -22.88 -21.07 -11.15
C VAL A 508 -22.41 -19.64 -10.95
N PHE A 509 -23.35 -18.73 -10.72
CA PHE A 509 -23.02 -17.34 -10.42
C PHE A 509 -23.71 -16.88 -9.15
N SER A 510 -22.95 -16.39 -8.22
CA SER A 510 -23.44 -15.91 -6.91
C SER A 510 -22.98 -14.49 -6.65
N ILE A 511 -23.89 -13.64 -6.17
CA ILE A 511 -23.62 -12.28 -5.72
C ILE A 511 -24.03 -12.13 -4.26
N GLY A 512 -23.23 -11.36 -3.52
CA GLY A 512 -23.53 -10.97 -2.15
C GLY A 512 -23.87 -9.50 -2.02
N ALA A 513 -24.70 -9.17 -1.04
CA ALA A 513 -24.95 -7.82 -0.56
C ALA A 513 -24.17 -7.62 0.74
N PHE A 514 -23.31 -6.59 0.79
CA PHE A 514 -22.40 -6.36 1.91
C PHE A 514 -22.52 -4.95 2.46
N ILE A 515 -22.39 -4.82 3.78
CA ILE A 515 -22.23 -3.55 4.50
C ILE A 515 -20.87 -3.52 5.20
N GLY A 516 -20.44 -2.32 5.57
CA GLY A 516 -19.12 -2.11 6.18
C GLY A 516 -18.01 -1.98 5.13
N ASP A 517 -16.79 -1.82 5.60
CA ASP A 517 -15.57 -1.85 4.78
C ASP A 517 -14.86 -3.20 4.91
N LEU A 518 -13.73 -3.38 4.24
CA LEU A 518 -12.99 -4.66 4.25
C LEU A 518 -12.53 -5.11 5.66
N SER A 519 -12.47 -4.20 6.63
CA SER A 519 -12.06 -4.53 8.00
C SER A 519 -13.21 -5.04 8.88
N ASN A 520 -14.46 -4.73 8.52
CA ASN A 520 -15.66 -5.06 9.27
C ASN A 520 -16.84 -5.44 8.37
N GLN A 521 -16.56 -6.02 7.21
CA GLN A 521 -17.56 -6.39 6.22
C GLN A 521 -18.51 -7.46 6.75
N LYS A 522 -19.82 -7.25 6.56
CA LYS A 522 -20.87 -8.22 6.88
C LYS A 522 -21.70 -8.51 5.63
N MET A 523 -21.94 -9.78 5.34
CA MET A 523 -22.88 -10.18 4.28
C MET A 523 -24.31 -10.13 4.85
N ILE A 524 -25.18 -9.39 4.19
CA ILE A 524 -26.59 -9.19 4.59
C ILE A 524 -27.59 -9.81 3.62
N GLY A 525 -27.10 -10.30 2.49
CA GLY A 525 -27.88 -11.02 1.50
C GLY A 525 -26.98 -11.74 0.52
N ASN A 526 -27.52 -12.81 -0.06
CA ASN A 526 -26.87 -13.59 -1.10
C ASN A 526 -27.91 -14.04 -2.12
N ALA A 527 -27.54 -14.08 -3.39
CA ALA A 527 -28.35 -14.61 -4.48
C ALA A 527 -27.47 -15.38 -5.46
N THR A 528 -27.96 -16.54 -5.88
CA THR A 528 -27.21 -17.46 -6.74
C THR A 528 -28.13 -18.00 -7.83
N TYR A 529 -27.60 -18.18 -9.04
CA TYR A 529 -28.20 -19.00 -10.06
C TYR A 529 -27.32 -20.21 -10.41
N TYR A 530 -27.97 -21.30 -10.82
CA TYR A 530 -27.35 -22.54 -11.30
C TYR A 530 -27.89 -22.81 -12.71
N PHE A 531 -27.04 -22.71 -13.72
CA PHE A 531 -27.41 -22.86 -15.11
C PHE A 531 -27.71 -24.32 -15.46
N ASN A 532 -28.77 -24.54 -16.22
CA ASN A 532 -29.14 -25.84 -16.74
C ASN A 532 -29.08 -25.80 -18.28
N PRO A 533 -28.06 -26.45 -18.89
CA PRO A 533 -27.86 -26.40 -20.34
C PRO A 533 -28.98 -27.12 -21.14
N ARG A 534 -29.76 -27.98 -20.49
CA ARG A 534 -30.82 -28.76 -21.18
C ARG A 534 -32.01 -27.88 -21.61
N ASN A 535 -32.34 -26.87 -20.83
CA ASN A 535 -33.45 -25.96 -21.11
C ASN A 535 -33.00 -24.50 -21.35
N ASN A 536 -31.71 -24.24 -21.24
CA ASN A 536 -31.12 -22.90 -21.32
C ASN A 536 -31.74 -21.89 -20.32
N MET A 537 -32.10 -22.39 -19.13
CA MET A 537 -32.58 -21.59 -17.99
C MET A 537 -31.69 -21.85 -16.78
N ALA A 538 -31.81 -21.03 -15.74
CA ALA A 538 -31.08 -21.24 -14.51
C ALA A 538 -32.02 -21.37 -13.31
N GLU A 539 -31.69 -22.29 -12.40
CA GLU A 539 -32.33 -22.33 -11.09
C GLU A 539 -31.83 -21.16 -10.26
N PHE A 540 -32.75 -20.39 -9.67
CA PHE A 540 -32.43 -19.20 -8.92
C PHE A 540 -32.85 -19.32 -7.46
N SER A 541 -31.98 -18.89 -6.57
CA SER A 541 -32.26 -18.80 -5.15
C SER A 541 -31.65 -17.55 -4.52
N PHE A 542 -32.27 -17.01 -3.48
CA PHE A 542 -31.73 -15.88 -2.73
C PHE A 542 -32.14 -15.88 -1.26
N ILE A 543 -31.41 -15.12 -0.47
CA ILE A 543 -31.71 -14.87 0.93
C ILE A 543 -31.31 -13.45 1.30
N VAL A 544 -32.07 -12.82 2.19
CA VAL A 544 -31.74 -11.52 2.81
C VAL A 544 -31.99 -11.65 4.32
N SER A 545 -31.00 -11.22 5.11
CA SER A 545 -31.11 -11.16 6.57
C SER A 545 -32.40 -10.46 7.00
N SER A 546 -33.06 -10.99 8.05
CA SER A 546 -34.37 -10.47 8.53
C SER A 546 -34.33 -8.98 8.87
N GLU A 547 -33.21 -8.51 9.46
CA GLU A 547 -33.00 -7.08 9.78
C GLU A 547 -32.96 -6.17 8.56
N TRP A 548 -32.64 -6.69 7.39
CA TRP A 548 -32.47 -5.94 6.14
C TRP A 548 -33.60 -6.15 5.12
N ARG A 549 -34.68 -6.83 5.52
CA ARG A 549 -35.88 -6.98 4.67
C ARG A 549 -36.62 -5.66 4.50
N GLY A 550 -37.28 -5.51 3.39
CA GLY A 550 -38.03 -4.26 3.08
C GLY A 550 -37.16 -3.10 2.58
N HIS A 551 -35.83 -3.24 2.55
CA HIS A 551 -34.89 -2.22 2.08
C HIS A 551 -34.61 -2.28 0.57
N GLY A 552 -35.28 -3.19 -0.18
CA GLY A 552 -35.14 -3.32 -1.63
C GLY A 552 -33.98 -4.25 -2.08
N ILE A 553 -33.23 -4.85 -1.15
CA ILE A 553 -32.02 -5.67 -1.45
C ILE A 553 -32.38 -6.88 -2.32
N GLY A 554 -33.43 -7.65 -1.96
CA GLY A 554 -33.83 -8.84 -2.74
C GLY A 554 -34.18 -8.51 -4.17
N SER A 555 -34.92 -7.41 -4.40
CA SER A 555 -35.25 -6.94 -5.75
C SER A 555 -34.02 -6.52 -6.53
N TYR A 556 -33.06 -5.85 -5.86
CA TYR A 556 -31.83 -5.41 -6.50
C TYR A 556 -30.94 -6.59 -6.89
N LEU A 557 -30.75 -7.56 -5.99
CA LEU A 557 -29.98 -8.78 -6.25
C LEU A 557 -30.57 -9.57 -7.43
N LEU A 558 -31.89 -9.76 -7.45
CA LEU A 558 -32.57 -10.45 -8.54
C LEU A 558 -32.37 -9.73 -9.88
N ASN A 559 -32.62 -8.41 -9.92
CA ASN A 559 -32.44 -7.63 -11.16
C ASN A 559 -30.99 -7.63 -11.65
N HIS A 560 -30.02 -7.54 -10.74
CA HIS A 560 -28.60 -7.57 -11.10
C HIS A 560 -28.18 -8.93 -11.67
N LEU A 561 -28.66 -10.06 -11.09
CA LEU A 561 -28.45 -11.37 -11.65
C LEU A 561 -29.17 -11.60 -12.98
N ILE A 562 -30.35 -11.01 -13.19
CA ILE A 562 -31.03 -11.04 -14.50
C ILE A 562 -30.16 -10.38 -15.58
N ILE A 563 -29.54 -9.24 -15.28
CA ILE A 563 -28.64 -8.57 -16.22
C ILE A 563 -27.46 -9.49 -16.57
N ILE A 564 -26.80 -10.04 -15.56
CA ILE A 564 -25.66 -10.96 -15.73
C ILE A 564 -26.06 -12.21 -16.53
N ALA A 565 -27.20 -12.81 -16.21
CA ALA A 565 -27.72 -14.00 -16.90
C ALA A 565 -28.07 -13.71 -18.37
N LYS A 566 -28.66 -12.54 -18.68
CA LYS A 566 -28.92 -12.10 -20.06
C LYS A 566 -27.62 -11.94 -20.85
N GLU A 567 -26.60 -11.32 -20.30
CA GLU A 567 -25.27 -11.18 -20.93
C GLU A 567 -24.64 -12.54 -21.28
N LYS A 568 -24.94 -13.56 -20.46
CA LYS A 568 -24.49 -14.95 -20.67
C LYS A 568 -25.43 -15.79 -21.56
N GLY A 569 -26.51 -15.19 -22.09
CA GLY A 569 -27.43 -15.85 -23.01
C GLY A 569 -28.43 -16.80 -22.35
N ILE A 570 -28.61 -16.73 -21.03
CA ILE A 570 -29.60 -17.50 -20.29
C ILE A 570 -31.00 -16.94 -20.58
N LYS A 571 -32.00 -17.81 -20.82
CA LYS A 571 -33.35 -17.40 -21.23
C LYS A 571 -34.26 -16.99 -20.08
N GLY A 572 -33.97 -17.44 -18.88
CA GLY A 572 -34.85 -17.16 -17.73
C GLY A 572 -34.40 -17.87 -16.46
N PHE A 573 -35.08 -17.54 -15.38
CA PHE A 573 -34.92 -18.24 -14.10
C PHE A 573 -36.12 -19.13 -13.80
N TYR A 574 -35.91 -20.26 -13.13
CA TYR A 574 -36.92 -21.13 -12.59
C TYR A 574 -36.58 -21.58 -11.17
N GLY A 575 -37.53 -22.16 -10.48
CA GLY A 575 -37.29 -22.75 -9.17
C GLY A 575 -38.57 -22.99 -8.40
N THR A 576 -38.43 -23.32 -7.12
CA THR A 576 -39.53 -23.56 -6.20
C THR A 576 -39.57 -22.51 -5.09
N ILE A 577 -40.77 -22.19 -4.62
CA ILE A 577 -41.03 -21.27 -3.52
C ILE A 577 -41.99 -21.91 -2.56
N HIS A 578 -41.64 -21.98 -1.28
CA HIS A 578 -42.59 -22.43 -0.27
C HIS A 578 -43.79 -21.51 -0.15
N ILE A 579 -45.04 -22.08 -0.09
CA ILE A 579 -46.29 -21.32 -0.06
C ILE A 579 -46.37 -20.28 1.07
N GLN A 580 -45.64 -20.48 2.16
CA GLN A 580 -45.57 -19.52 3.28
C GLN A 580 -44.62 -18.35 3.01
N ASN A 581 -43.81 -18.39 1.97
CA ASN A 581 -42.86 -17.32 1.65
C ASN A 581 -43.55 -16.21 0.83
N LYS A 582 -44.55 -15.56 1.46
CA LYS A 582 -45.37 -14.53 0.83
C LYS A 582 -44.57 -13.36 0.25
N SER A 583 -43.43 -12.99 0.88
CA SER A 583 -42.58 -11.91 0.42
C SER A 583 -41.93 -12.23 -0.93
N THR A 584 -41.42 -13.43 -1.09
CA THR A 584 -40.79 -13.89 -2.34
C THR A 584 -41.86 -14.06 -3.43
N ILE A 585 -43.02 -14.65 -3.11
CA ILE A 585 -44.11 -14.80 -4.05
C ILE A 585 -44.55 -13.43 -4.58
N HIS A 586 -44.72 -12.44 -3.71
CA HIS A 586 -45.10 -11.09 -4.11
C HIS A 586 -44.04 -10.41 -5.00
N LEU A 587 -42.75 -10.61 -4.69
CA LEU A 587 -41.65 -10.10 -5.50
C LEU A 587 -41.72 -10.65 -6.94
N PHE A 588 -41.86 -11.97 -7.11
CA PHE A 588 -41.94 -12.61 -8.42
C PHE A 588 -43.24 -12.24 -9.18
N GLN A 589 -44.37 -12.14 -8.51
CA GLN A 589 -45.61 -11.66 -9.15
C GLN A 589 -45.48 -10.28 -9.78
N ARG A 590 -44.74 -9.38 -9.11
CA ARG A 590 -44.48 -8.01 -9.64
C ARG A 590 -43.63 -8.00 -10.90
N LEU A 591 -42.85 -9.06 -11.14
CA LEU A 591 -41.99 -9.21 -12.31
C LEU A 591 -42.69 -9.99 -13.45
N GLY A 592 -44.00 -10.26 -13.32
CA GLY A 592 -44.74 -11.02 -14.33
C GLY A 592 -44.40 -12.50 -14.41
N THR A 593 -43.83 -13.05 -13.33
CA THR A 593 -43.40 -14.46 -13.27
C THR A 593 -44.62 -15.38 -13.35
N LYS A 594 -44.52 -16.43 -14.18
CA LYS A 594 -45.51 -17.51 -14.21
C LYS A 594 -45.32 -18.39 -12.96
N ILE A 595 -46.32 -18.44 -12.11
CA ILE A 595 -46.33 -19.25 -10.88
C ILE A 595 -47.39 -20.34 -11.04
N THR A 596 -46.94 -21.60 -10.93
CA THR A 596 -47.81 -22.79 -11.02
C THR A 596 -48.20 -23.22 -9.60
N PRO A 597 -49.48 -23.42 -9.32
CA PRO A 597 -49.94 -23.90 -8.02
C PRO A 597 -49.37 -25.29 -7.69
N PRO A 598 -49.20 -25.61 -6.38
CA PRO A 598 -48.69 -26.91 -5.97
C PRO A 598 -49.75 -28.03 -6.24
N GLU A 599 -49.27 -29.26 -6.39
CA GLU A 599 -50.16 -30.43 -6.38
C GLU A 599 -50.79 -30.64 -4.99
N PRO A 600 -51.96 -31.32 -4.91
CA PRO A 600 -52.62 -31.56 -3.63
C PRO A 600 -51.70 -32.30 -2.64
N GLY A 601 -51.33 -31.65 -1.55
CA GLY A 601 -50.42 -32.18 -0.52
C GLY A 601 -49.01 -31.64 -0.58
N GLU A 602 -48.63 -30.86 -1.60
CA GLU A 602 -47.35 -30.19 -1.70
C GLU A 602 -47.42 -28.75 -1.13
N ASN A 603 -46.29 -28.30 -0.59
CA ASN A 603 -46.16 -26.96 -0.02
C ASN A 603 -45.27 -26.04 -0.85
N GLU A 604 -44.96 -26.42 -2.11
CA GLU A 604 -44.03 -25.73 -2.98
C GLU A 604 -44.72 -25.25 -4.26
N LEU A 605 -44.55 -24.00 -4.61
CA LEU A 605 -45.00 -23.39 -5.86
C LEU A 605 -43.82 -23.43 -6.83
N PHE A 606 -44.07 -23.89 -8.06
CA PHE A 606 -43.08 -23.77 -9.13
C PHE A 606 -43.19 -22.43 -9.84
N TYR A 607 -42.09 -21.77 -10.15
CA TYR A 607 -42.09 -20.51 -10.90
C TYR A 607 -41.18 -20.57 -12.12
N GLU A 608 -41.56 -19.82 -13.17
CA GLU A 608 -40.74 -19.57 -14.36
C GLU A 608 -40.78 -18.06 -14.67
N LEU A 609 -39.59 -17.45 -14.73
CA LEU A 609 -39.40 -16.06 -15.10
C LEU A 609 -38.57 -16.03 -16.39
N PHE A 610 -39.24 -15.78 -17.52
CA PHE A 610 -38.58 -15.61 -18.81
C PHE A 610 -38.07 -14.18 -18.96
N PHE A 611 -36.86 -14.02 -19.46
CA PHE A 611 -36.33 -12.68 -19.76
C PHE A 611 -36.81 -12.27 -21.14
N GLU A 612 -37.51 -11.15 -21.23
CA GLU A 612 -37.91 -10.58 -22.52
C GLU A 612 -36.63 -10.35 -23.36
N ARG A 613 -36.67 -10.71 -24.65
CA ARG A 613 -35.64 -10.32 -25.62
C ARG A 613 -35.88 -8.84 -25.92
N GLU A 614 -34.86 -8.00 -25.68
CA GLU A 614 -34.82 -6.65 -26.24
C GLU A 614 -34.79 -6.69 -27.75
#